data_72e0d2ff3a4032d4862102a29fe021bc
#
_entry.id   72e0d2ff3a4032d4862102a29fe021bc
#
_cell.length_a   1.000
_cell.length_b   1.000
_cell.length_c   1.000
_cell.angle_alpha   90.00
_cell.angle_beta   90.00
_cell.angle_gamma   90.00
#
_symmetry.space_group_name_H-M   'P 1'
#
loop_
_entity.id
_entity.type
_entity.pdbx_description
1 polymer ?
#
loop_
_entity_poly.entity_id
_entity_poly.type
_entity_poly.pdbx_seq_one_letter_code
_entity_poly.pdbx_strand_id
1 'polypeptide(L)'
;MTTYHCPKDGTRSAVSALTWRCPVCHGPWDLDFTPAPGLALNALSGRANSLWRYEEILPLSAPSVSLGEGRTPLVPLTDTVSAKLDHLMPTLSFKDRGAVMLAELARRLNPERVVADSSGNAGTSIAAYCARAALPCTVYVPEGTSPKKTEQIRAHGAHLVTVPGDREATALAARAAADEPGAFYASHVFNPYFLHGTKTYVYELWEDLGGRLPDTLAVPVGNGTLLLGAALATAELHALGLIASRPRLIAVQAEAVAPLAAAFHAGADDLLPGAAAAPTLAEGIAIPRPPRARQILAAVRGSGGTFLTVTEDEIRDAQRDLAARGFYVETTGVACWAAVRDGLGQGVDRPGSVVVPLCGAGLKTGMAG
;
A
#
# COMPACT_ATOMS: atom_id res chain seq x y z
N MET A 1 23.45 -11.09 2.30
CA MET A 1 22.93 -9.81 2.86
C MET A 1 21.96 -9.25 1.84
N THR A 2 20.83 -8.73 2.31
CA THR A 2 19.81 -8.08 1.46
C THR A 2 20.35 -6.78 0.91
N THR A 3 20.19 -6.52 -0.39
CA THR A 3 20.66 -5.31 -1.06
C THR A 3 19.52 -4.62 -1.79
N TYR A 4 19.60 -3.31 -1.92
CA TYR A 4 18.76 -2.57 -2.85
C TYR A 4 19.20 -2.80 -4.28
N HIS A 5 18.26 -2.92 -5.21
CA HIS A 5 18.55 -2.84 -6.64
C HIS A 5 17.57 -1.88 -7.33
N CYS A 6 18.04 -1.20 -8.34
CA CYS A 6 17.23 -0.29 -9.13
C CYS A 6 16.53 -1.06 -10.25
N PRO A 7 15.18 -1.08 -10.32
CA PRO A 7 14.46 -1.79 -11.38
C PRO A 7 14.60 -1.13 -12.77
N LYS A 8 15.14 0.10 -12.84
CA LYS A 8 15.26 0.86 -14.08
C LYS A 8 16.63 0.71 -14.74
N ASP A 9 17.70 0.74 -13.95
CA ASP A 9 19.08 0.76 -14.48
C ASP A 9 20.00 -0.33 -13.90
N GLY A 10 19.48 -1.18 -13.00
CA GLY A 10 20.22 -2.28 -12.40
C GLY A 10 21.22 -1.89 -11.32
N THR A 11 21.36 -0.61 -10.97
CA THR A 11 22.24 -0.15 -9.88
C THR A 11 21.93 -0.89 -8.58
N ARG A 12 22.99 -1.31 -7.87
CA ARG A 12 22.88 -1.98 -6.56
C ARG A 12 23.48 -1.12 -5.46
N SER A 13 22.91 -1.21 -4.26
CA SER A 13 23.41 -0.51 -3.08
C SER A 13 23.16 -1.31 -1.80
N ALA A 14 24.01 -1.09 -0.81
CA ALA A 14 23.73 -1.61 0.53
C ALA A 14 22.52 -0.90 1.13
N VAL A 15 21.78 -1.65 1.97
CA VAL A 15 20.67 -1.06 2.74
C VAL A 15 21.24 -0.16 3.82
N SER A 16 20.91 1.14 3.76
CA SER A 16 21.35 2.14 4.73
C SER A 16 20.31 3.24 4.89
N ALA A 17 20.44 4.06 5.94
CA ALA A 17 19.54 5.18 6.17
C ALA A 17 19.63 6.24 5.06
N LEU A 18 20.81 6.48 4.51
CA LEU A 18 21.05 7.53 3.52
C LEU A 18 20.74 7.12 2.08
N THR A 19 20.50 5.84 1.81
CA THR A 19 20.31 5.31 0.45
C THR A 19 18.82 5.18 0.12
N TRP A 20 18.05 6.26 0.20
CA TRP A 20 16.61 6.20 0.03
C TRP A 20 16.12 6.19 -1.44
N ARG A 21 16.99 6.52 -2.40
CA ARG A 21 16.72 6.47 -3.86
C ARG A 21 17.93 6.03 -4.65
N CYS A 22 17.72 5.55 -5.87
CA CYS A 22 18.82 5.23 -6.78
C CYS A 22 19.66 6.50 -7.08
N PRO A 23 20.98 6.46 -6.92
CA PRO A 23 21.84 7.63 -7.18
C PRO A 23 21.95 7.97 -8.67
N VAL A 24 21.61 7.04 -9.57
CA VAL A 24 21.72 7.22 -11.02
C VAL A 24 20.43 7.78 -11.61
N CYS A 25 19.30 7.10 -11.41
CA CYS A 25 18.02 7.52 -12.01
C CYS A 25 17.08 8.24 -11.05
N HIS A 26 17.46 8.37 -9.79
CA HIS A 26 16.66 8.94 -8.69
C HIS A 26 15.30 8.26 -8.46
N GLY A 27 15.10 7.06 -9.00
CA GLY A 27 13.91 6.25 -8.84
C GLY A 27 13.89 5.45 -7.53
N PRO A 28 12.73 4.80 -7.24
CA PRO A 28 12.58 3.94 -6.08
C PRO A 28 13.41 2.66 -6.20
N TRP A 29 13.79 2.11 -5.06
CA TRP A 29 14.49 0.84 -4.96
C TRP A 29 13.52 -0.34 -4.97
N ASP A 30 13.99 -1.47 -5.48
CA ASP A 30 13.49 -2.79 -5.14
C ASP A 30 14.49 -3.49 -4.20
N LEU A 31 14.09 -4.64 -3.64
CA LEU A 31 14.89 -5.37 -2.68
C LEU A 31 15.31 -6.73 -3.26
N ASP A 32 16.58 -7.02 -3.21
CA ASP A 32 17.13 -8.33 -3.51
C ASP A 32 16.87 -9.25 -2.31
N PHE A 33 15.69 -9.84 -2.29
CA PHE A 33 15.26 -10.72 -1.24
C PHE A 33 14.50 -11.92 -1.82
N THR A 34 14.86 -13.10 -1.37
CA THR A 34 14.15 -14.34 -1.68
C THR A 34 13.59 -14.91 -0.39
N PRO A 35 12.30 -15.23 -0.32
CA PRO A 35 11.71 -15.90 0.83
C PRO A 35 12.43 -17.20 1.18
N ALA A 36 12.58 -17.48 2.47
CA ALA A 36 13.06 -18.78 2.91
C ALA A 36 12.00 -19.87 2.64
N PRO A 37 12.41 -21.08 2.27
CA PRO A 37 11.49 -22.20 2.17
C PRO A 37 10.98 -22.60 3.57
N GLY A 38 9.84 -23.30 3.62
CA GLY A 38 9.33 -23.88 4.87
C GLY A 38 8.06 -23.24 5.40
N LEU A 39 7.55 -22.19 4.77
CA LEU A 39 6.22 -21.68 5.12
C LEU A 39 5.17 -22.76 4.84
N ALA A 40 4.39 -23.12 5.86
CA ALA A 40 3.32 -24.10 5.76
C ALA A 40 2.15 -23.70 6.66
N LEU A 41 0.91 -23.96 6.24
CA LEU A 41 -0.30 -23.57 6.97
C LEU A 41 -0.32 -24.11 8.40
N ASN A 42 0.02 -25.37 8.58
CA ASN A 42 0.05 -26.03 9.88
C ASN A 42 1.13 -25.45 10.82
N ALA A 43 2.20 -24.85 10.27
CA ALA A 43 3.24 -24.20 11.06
C ALA A 43 2.79 -22.81 11.59
N LEU A 44 1.74 -22.22 11.04
CA LEU A 44 1.21 -20.92 11.48
C LEU A 44 0.37 -21.02 12.76
N SER A 45 -0.10 -22.22 13.11
CA SER A 45 -0.83 -22.45 14.37
C SER A 45 0.06 -22.10 15.56
N GLY A 46 -0.45 -21.27 16.47
CA GLY A 46 0.30 -20.84 17.66
C GLY A 46 1.30 -19.70 17.47
N ARG A 47 1.54 -19.23 16.24
CA ARG A 47 2.36 -18.05 15.99
C ARG A 47 1.63 -16.75 16.41
N ALA A 48 2.38 -15.68 16.61
CA ALA A 48 1.84 -14.37 16.95
C ALA A 48 0.71 -13.95 15.99
N ASN A 49 -0.33 -13.32 16.53
CA ASN A 49 -1.48 -12.83 15.73
C ASN A 49 -1.16 -11.46 15.11
N SER A 50 -0.11 -11.39 14.30
CA SER A 50 0.32 -10.20 13.56
C SER A 50 0.93 -10.62 12.23
N LEU A 51 1.28 -9.66 11.37
CA LEU A 51 1.95 -9.94 10.10
C LEU A 51 3.32 -10.61 10.29
N TRP A 52 3.95 -10.47 11.46
CA TRP A 52 5.23 -11.08 11.78
C TRP A 52 5.18 -12.60 11.89
N ARG A 53 3.98 -13.19 11.89
CA ARG A 53 3.81 -14.65 11.83
C ARG A 53 4.38 -15.29 10.56
N TYR A 54 4.58 -14.49 9.52
CA TYR A 54 5.12 -14.92 8.22
C TYR A 54 6.61 -14.60 8.11
N GLU A 55 7.40 -14.90 9.13
CA GLU A 55 8.83 -14.53 9.21
C GLU A 55 9.67 -15.06 8.03
N GLU A 56 9.33 -16.23 7.48
CA GLU A 56 10.07 -16.84 6.37
C GLU A 56 10.01 -15.99 5.10
N ILE A 57 8.95 -15.20 4.93
CA ILE A 57 8.76 -14.37 3.74
C ILE A 57 9.12 -12.90 3.97
N LEU A 58 9.55 -12.52 5.17
CA LEU A 58 9.88 -11.14 5.49
C LEU A 58 11.40 -10.92 5.48
N PRO A 59 11.87 -9.77 4.95
CA PRO A 59 13.30 -9.45 4.90
C PRO A 59 13.89 -9.04 6.25
N LEU A 60 13.07 -8.97 7.29
CA LEU A 60 13.46 -8.66 8.67
C LEU A 60 12.98 -9.78 9.59
N SER A 61 13.90 -10.39 10.33
CA SER A 61 13.64 -11.42 11.33
C SER A 61 13.65 -10.86 12.75
N ALA A 62 13.09 -11.58 13.71
CA ALA A 62 13.08 -11.21 15.12
C ALA A 62 12.69 -9.73 15.37
N PRO A 63 11.49 -9.31 15.00
CA PRO A 63 11.05 -7.92 15.12
C PRO A 63 10.87 -7.53 16.57
N SER A 64 11.14 -6.25 16.87
CA SER A 64 10.87 -5.64 18.17
C SER A 64 9.78 -4.56 18.12
N VAL A 65 9.40 -4.14 16.91
CA VAL A 65 8.35 -3.14 16.70
C VAL A 65 7.08 -3.83 16.23
N SER A 66 6.00 -3.69 16.98
CA SER A 66 4.67 -4.16 16.62
C SER A 66 3.61 -3.45 17.47
N LEU A 67 2.45 -3.21 16.89
CA LEU A 67 1.20 -2.80 17.51
C LEU A 67 0.11 -3.87 17.31
N GLY A 68 0.46 -5.08 16.86
CA GLY A 68 -0.47 -6.16 16.55
C GLY A 68 -1.09 -6.05 15.14
N GLU A 69 -0.43 -5.35 14.23
CA GLU A 69 -0.85 -5.15 12.83
C GLU A 69 -0.91 -6.45 12.04
N GLY A 70 -1.84 -6.51 11.11
CA GLY A 70 -2.11 -7.71 10.30
C GLY A 70 -3.25 -8.56 10.85
N ARG A 71 -3.47 -9.72 10.23
CA ARG A 71 -4.52 -10.67 10.60
C ARG A 71 -5.91 -10.04 10.64
N THR A 72 -6.18 -9.12 9.74
CA THR A 72 -7.49 -8.49 9.61
C THR A 72 -8.53 -9.50 9.14
N PRO A 73 -9.81 -9.38 9.54
CA PRO A 73 -10.85 -10.31 9.12
C PRO A 73 -11.07 -10.31 7.60
N LEU A 74 -11.41 -11.49 7.06
CA LEU A 74 -11.96 -11.67 5.72
C LEU A 74 -13.45 -11.95 5.86
N VAL A 75 -14.32 -11.08 5.30
CA VAL A 75 -15.78 -11.13 5.47
C VAL A 75 -16.48 -11.16 4.12
N PRO A 76 -17.45 -12.05 3.87
CA PRO A 76 -18.22 -12.05 2.63
C PRO A 76 -19.10 -10.79 2.54
N LEU A 77 -19.11 -10.14 1.38
CA LEU A 77 -20.04 -9.06 1.02
C LEU A 77 -21.20 -9.60 0.15
N THR A 78 -20.89 -10.56 -0.72
CA THR A 78 -21.85 -11.30 -1.55
C THR A 78 -21.38 -12.75 -1.67
N ASP A 79 -22.09 -13.59 -2.43
CA ASP A 79 -21.70 -14.98 -2.69
C ASP A 79 -20.35 -15.10 -3.41
N THR A 80 -19.91 -14.06 -4.13
CA THR A 80 -18.68 -14.08 -4.94
C THR A 80 -17.63 -13.06 -4.50
N VAL A 81 -17.98 -12.05 -3.70
CA VAL A 81 -17.07 -10.99 -3.27
C VAL A 81 -16.89 -11.02 -1.76
N SER A 82 -15.63 -11.06 -1.33
CA SER A 82 -15.26 -10.91 0.09
C SER A 82 -14.40 -9.65 0.30
N ALA A 83 -14.51 -9.07 1.48
CA ALA A 83 -13.75 -7.91 1.92
C ALA A 83 -12.68 -8.28 2.94
N LYS A 84 -11.44 -7.85 2.73
CA LYS A 84 -10.38 -7.88 3.74
C LYS A 84 -10.40 -6.55 4.51
N LEU A 85 -10.65 -6.62 5.81
CA LEU A 85 -10.99 -5.44 6.63
C LEU A 85 -9.74 -4.70 7.15
N ASP A 86 -8.88 -4.23 6.25
CA ASP A 86 -7.63 -3.52 6.63
C ASP A 86 -7.87 -2.16 7.31
N HIS A 87 -9.09 -1.62 7.26
CA HIS A 87 -9.50 -0.46 8.06
C HIS A 87 -9.57 -0.72 9.58
N LEU A 88 -9.43 -1.97 10.01
CA LEU A 88 -9.36 -2.37 11.43
C LEU A 88 -7.92 -2.47 11.96
N MET A 89 -6.93 -2.09 11.18
CA MET A 89 -5.54 -1.99 11.63
C MET A 89 -5.35 -0.98 12.78
N PRO A 90 -4.26 -1.05 13.56
CA PRO A 90 -4.00 -0.17 14.71
C PRO A 90 -4.15 1.32 14.42
N THR A 91 -3.72 1.80 13.24
CA THR A 91 -3.92 3.20 12.83
C THR A 91 -5.06 3.36 11.82
N LEU A 92 -5.96 2.38 11.75
CA LEU A 92 -7.17 2.38 10.93
C LEU A 92 -6.90 2.39 9.42
N SER A 93 -5.78 1.82 8.95
CA SER A 93 -5.53 1.63 7.52
C SER A 93 -4.48 0.56 7.22
N PHE A 94 -4.51 0.01 5.98
CA PHE A 94 -3.54 -0.96 5.47
C PHE A 94 -2.09 -0.48 5.50
N LYS A 95 -1.87 0.85 5.66
CA LYS A 95 -0.52 1.43 5.70
C LYS A 95 0.33 0.88 6.83
N ASP A 96 -0.29 0.39 7.89
CA ASP A 96 0.38 -0.24 9.02
C ASP A 96 1.24 -1.43 8.61
N ARG A 97 0.81 -2.20 7.60
CA ARG A 97 1.58 -3.33 7.06
C ARG A 97 2.98 -2.92 6.60
N GLY A 98 3.07 -1.80 5.88
CA GLY A 98 4.36 -1.30 5.39
C GLY A 98 5.08 -0.41 6.39
N ALA A 99 4.35 0.36 7.18
CA ALA A 99 4.94 1.29 8.14
C ALA A 99 5.72 0.58 9.25
N VAL A 100 5.22 -0.56 9.75
CA VAL A 100 5.94 -1.35 10.74
C VAL A 100 7.28 -1.87 10.21
N MET A 101 7.33 -2.26 8.93
CA MET A 101 8.58 -2.70 8.28
C MET A 101 9.59 -1.55 8.20
N LEU A 102 9.14 -0.33 7.86
CA LEU A 102 10.02 0.84 7.82
C LEU A 102 10.50 1.25 9.21
N ALA A 103 9.63 1.22 10.21
CA ALA A 103 10.01 1.55 11.59
C ALA A 103 11.00 0.51 12.17
N GLU A 104 10.79 -0.78 11.94
CA GLU A 104 11.73 -1.83 12.34
C GLU A 104 13.07 -1.71 11.63
N LEU A 105 13.06 -1.39 10.32
CA LEU A 105 14.29 -1.11 9.56
C LEU A 105 15.02 0.12 10.13
N ALA A 106 14.30 1.24 10.33
CA ALA A 106 14.87 2.46 10.90
C ALA A 106 15.49 2.18 12.26
N ARG A 107 14.80 1.46 13.15
CA ARG A 107 15.34 1.07 14.46
C ARG A 107 16.69 0.34 14.34
N ARG A 108 16.84 -0.55 13.36
CA ARG A 108 18.10 -1.30 13.14
C ARG A 108 19.21 -0.42 12.56
N LEU A 109 18.85 0.54 11.73
CA LEU A 109 19.79 1.48 11.12
C LEU A 109 20.16 2.63 12.08
N ASN A 110 19.37 2.83 13.13
CA ASN A 110 19.57 3.84 14.20
C ASN A 110 19.83 5.26 13.66
N PRO A 111 18.95 5.83 12.81
CA PRO A 111 19.09 7.21 12.36
C PRO A 111 18.80 8.19 13.50
N GLU A 112 19.29 9.43 13.35
CA GLU A 112 18.97 10.52 14.29
C GLU A 112 17.49 10.91 14.23
N ARG A 113 16.87 10.80 13.04
CA ARG A 113 15.46 11.10 12.81
C ARG A 113 14.87 10.33 11.65
N VAL A 114 13.57 10.10 11.72
CA VAL A 114 12.76 9.58 10.62
C VAL A 114 11.99 10.71 9.97
N VAL A 115 11.97 10.76 8.62
CA VAL A 115 11.27 11.77 7.81
C VAL A 115 10.17 11.10 7.00
N ALA A 116 8.97 11.69 6.96
CA ALA A 116 7.85 11.27 6.12
C ALA A 116 7.14 12.49 5.50
N ASP A 117 6.43 12.28 4.36
CA ASP A 117 5.78 13.34 3.58
C ASP A 117 4.30 13.09 3.29
N SER A 118 3.56 12.58 4.24
CA SER A 118 2.14 12.27 4.06
C SER A 118 1.29 12.82 5.19
N SER A 119 0.27 13.61 4.83
CA SER A 119 -0.77 14.06 5.77
C SER A 119 -1.88 13.02 6.02
N GLY A 120 -1.91 11.93 5.22
CA GLY A 120 -2.93 10.89 5.28
C GLY A 120 -2.47 9.64 6.04
N ASN A 121 -3.04 8.51 5.67
CA ASN A 121 -2.82 7.22 6.31
C ASN A 121 -1.35 6.82 6.43
N ALA A 122 -0.49 7.12 5.44
CA ALA A 122 0.92 6.76 5.51
C ALA A 122 1.66 7.55 6.60
N GLY A 123 1.45 8.88 6.68
CA GLY A 123 2.09 9.69 7.72
C GLY A 123 1.61 9.34 9.13
N THR A 124 0.30 9.10 9.29
CA THR A 124 -0.27 8.63 10.56
C THR A 124 0.36 7.31 11.00
N SER A 125 0.47 6.35 10.09
CA SER A 125 1.03 5.04 10.37
C SER A 125 2.52 5.13 10.73
N ILE A 126 3.32 5.86 9.94
CA ILE A 126 4.75 6.09 10.25
C ILE A 126 4.92 6.75 11.61
N ALA A 127 4.14 7.78 11.93
CA ALA A 127 4.21 8.44 13.24
C ALA A 127 3.94 7.47 14.40
N ALA A 128 2.91 6.63 14.28
CA ALA A 128 2.54 5.64 15.30
C ALA A 128 3.66 4.60 15.52
N TYR A 129 4.21 4.04 14.45
CA TYR A 129 5.25 3.02 14.56
C TYR A 129 6.61 3.61 14.98
N CYS A 130 6.91 4.87 14.62
CA CYS A 130 8.07 5.58 15.16
C CYS A 130 7.93 5.83 16.66
N ALA A 131 6.75 6.24 17.13
CA ALA A 131 6.47 6.35 18.57
C ALA A 131 6.66 5.01 19.30
N ARG A 132 6.14 3.91 18.71
CA ARG A 132 6.32 2.55 19.25
C ARG A 132 7.79 2.13 19.31
N ALA A 133 8.60 2.57 18.35
CA ALA A 133 10.02 2.27 18.24
C ALA A 133 10.92 3.26 19.01
N ALA A 134 10.35 4.26 19.68
CA ALA A 134 11.05 5.38 20.32
C ALA A 134 12.00 6.14 19.36
N LEU A 135 11.58 6.31 18.10
CA LEU A 135 12.32 7.03 17.05
C LEU A 135 11.80 8.45 16.89
N PRO A 136 12.64 9.49 16.88
CA PRO A 136 12.23 10.84 16.52
C PRO A 136 11.65 10.85 15.09
N CYS A 137 10.45 11.40 14.94
CA CYS A 137 9.74 11.41 13.65
C CYS A 137 9.32 12.84 13.29
N THR A 138 9.59 13.23 12.04
CA THR A 138 9.12 14.49 11.45
C THR A 138 8.27 14.17 10.24
N VAL A 139 7.05 14.72 10.22
CA VAL A 139 6.10 14.54 9.11
C VAL A 139 5.85 15.88 8.43
N TYR A 140 6.16 15.94 7.14
CA TYR A 140 5.92 17.10 6.29
C TYR A 140 4.53 17.04 5.68
N VAL A 141 3.77 18.12 5.77
CA VAL A 141 2.40 18.20 5.24
C VAL A 141 2.19 19.54 4.52
N PRO A 142 1.30 19.61 3.50
CA PRO A 142 0.95 20.87 2.86
C PRO A 142 0.32 21.85 3.87
N GLU A 143 0.60 23.14 3.69
CA GLU A 143 -0.13 24.19 4.37
C GLU A 143 -1.64 24.08 4.05
N GLY A 144 -2.49 24.33 5.04
CA GLY A 144 -3.94 24.15 4.91
C GLY A 144 -4.43 22.70 5.07
N THR A 145 -3.55 21.74 5.35
CA THR A 145 -4.00 20.38 5.75
C THR A 145 -4.89 20.46 6.97
N SER A 146 -6.10 19.89 6.90
CA SER A 146 -7.07 19.98 7.98
C SER A 146 -6.53 19.44 9.31
N PRO A 147 -6.85 20.09 10.45
CA PRO A 147 -6.45 19.62 11.78
C PRO A 147 -6.83 18.16 12.04
N LYS A 148 -8.01 17.72 11.59
CA LYS A 148 -8.51 16.35 11.72
C LYS A 148 -7.56 15.32 11.11
N LYS A 149 -6.93 15.63 9.96
CA LYS A 149 -5.96 14.73 9.29
C LYS A 149 -4.62 14.67 10.05
N THR A 150 -4.23 15.75 10.72
CA THR A 150 -2.93 15.85 11.41
C THR A 150 -2.99 15.54 12.90
N GLU A 151 -4.19 15.48 13.47
CA GLU A 151 -4.40 15.23 14.90
C GLU A 151 -3.75 13.94 15.37
N GLN A 152 -3.99 12.85 14.66
CA GLN A 152 -3.42 11.55 15.02
C GLN A 152 -1.90 11.54 14.89
N ILE A 153 -1.33 12.24 13.90
CA ILE A 153 0.13 12.39 13.73
C ILE A 153 0.73 13.10 14.95
N ARG A 154 0.10 14.20 15.40
CA ARG A 154 0.54 14.94 16.60
C ARG A 154 0.37 14.12 17.88
N ALA A 155 -0.74 13.38 18.00
CA ALA A 155 -1.00 12.53 19.17
C ALA A 155 0.06 11.46 19.36
N HIS A 156 0.68 10.97 18.29
CA HIS A 156 1.82 10.05 18.33
C HIS A 156 3.16 10.73 18.61
N GLY A 157 3.17 12.05 18.86
CA GLY A 157 4.39 12.79 19.22
C GLY A 157 5.31 13.14 18.05
N ALA A 158 4.88 12.94 16.80
CA ALA A 158 5.68 13.35 15.65
C ALA A 158 5.72 14.88 15.52
N HIS A 159 6.90 15.41 15.16
CA HIS A 159 7.05 16.82 14.79
C HIS A 159 6.40 17.05 13.43
N LEU A 160 5.47 18.00 13.35
CA LEU A 160 4.74 18.33 12.13
C LEU A 160 5.32 19.59 11.51
N VAL A 161 5.79 19.48 10.27
CA VAL A 161 6.28 20.61 9.47
C VAL A 161 5.24 20.92 8.39
N THR A 162 4.66 22.11 8.44
CA THR A 162 3.77 22.63 7.40
C THR A 162 4.58 23.31 6.30
N VAL A 163 4.37 22.93 5.07
CA VAL A 163 5.09 23.43 3.90
C VAL A 163 4.15 24.29 3.05
N PRO A 164 4.51 25.56 2.74
CA PRO A 164 3.75 26.37 1.81
C PRO A 164 3.65 25.73 0.43
N GLY A 165 2.48 25.80 -0.19
CA GLY A 165 2.22 25.23 -1.50
C GLY A 165 1.49 23.88 -1.46
N ASP A 166 1.68 23.08 -2.50
CA ASP A 166 0.96 21.86 -2.74
C ASP A 166 1.69 20.59 -2.22
N ARG A 167 1.15 19.44 -2.59
CA ARG A 167 1.74 18.14 -2.24
C ARG A 167 3.15 17.94 -2.85
N GLU A 168 3.42 18.50 -4.02
CA GLU A 168 4.73 18.36 -4.66
C GLU A 168 5.79 19.19 -3.94
N ALA A 169 5.46 20.44 -3.56
CA ALA A 169 6.31 21.27 -2.72
C ALA A 169 6.64 20.58 -1.38
N THR A 170 5.64 19.96 -0.77
CA THR A 170 5.83 19.17 0.46
C THR A 170 6.77 17.99 0.25
N ALA A 171 6.61 17.25 -0.83
CA ALA A 171 7.48 16.12 -1.15
C ALA A 171 8.92 16.56 -1.42
N LEU A 172 9.12 17.71 -2.08
CA LEU A 172 10.46 18.28 -2.30
C LEU A 172 11.11 18.68 -0.98
N ALA A 173 10.41 19.34 -0.08
CA ALA A 173 10.93 19.73 1.24
C ALA A 173 11.31 18.52 2.07
N ALA A 174 10.48 17.47 2.09
CA ALA A 174 10.78 16.24 2.81
C ALA A 174 11.99 15.50 2.22
N ARG A 175 12.13 15.48 0.89
CA ARG A 175 13.30 14.87 0.22
C ARG A 175 14.58 15.62 0.52
N ALA A 176 14.54 16.95 0.55
CA ALA A 176 15.70 17.77 0.95
C ALA A 176 16.13 17.44 2.40
N ALA A 177 15.16 17.32 3.32
CA ALA A 177 15.44 16.90 4.69
C ALA A 177 15.93 15.44 4.80
N ALA A 178 15.53 14.58 3.88
CA ALA A 178 15.98 13.19 3.80
C ALA A 178 17.40 13.03 3.23
N ASP A 179 17.87 14.00 2.45
CA ASP A 179 19.25 14.04 1.93
C ASP A 179 20.26 14.54 3.00
N GLU A 180 19.78 15.04 4.15
CA GLU A 180 20.64 15.45 5.26
C GLU A 180 21.20 14.24 6.04
N PRO A 181 22.43 14.33 6.58
CA PRO A 181 22.99 13.30 7.45
C PRO A 181 22.06 12.93 8.62
N GLY A 182 22.09 11.67 9.03
CA GLY A 182 21.28 11.18 10.16
C GLY A 182 19.80 11.00 9.86
N ALA A 183 19.30 11.34 8.68
CA ALA A 183 17.89 11.15 8.32
C ALA A 183 17.63 9.78 7.70
N PHE A 184 16.48 9.18 8.05
CA PHE A 184 15.90 8.02 7.37
C PHE A 184 14.58 8.44 6.71
N TYR A 185 14.49 8.36 5.39
CA TYR A 185 13.26 8.67 4.68
C TYR A 185 12.31 7.46 4.69
N ALA A 186 11.29 7.51 5.51
CA ALA A 186 10.26 6.49 5.62
C ALA A 186 9.22 6.63 4.50
N SER A 187 9.69 6.70 3.25
CA SER A 187 8.81 6.79 2.10
C SER A 187 8.17 5.46 1.76
N HIS A 188 6.85 5.42 1.81
CA HIS A 188 6.08 4.25 1.41
C HIS A 188 6.20 3.91 -0.09
N VAL A 189 6.74 4.84 -0.90
CA VAL A 189 6.89 4.67 -2.36
C VAL A 189 8.31 4.26 -2.74
N PHE A 190 9.32 4.90 -2.12
CA PHE A 190 10.72 4.71 -2.49
C PHE A 190 11.36 3.51 -1.80
N ASN A 191 10.99 3.25 -0.55
CA ASN A 191 11.59 2.17 0.23
C ASN A 191 10.87 0.84 0.00
N PRO A 192 11.56 -0.19 -0.53
CA PRO A 192 10.95 -1.47 -0.88
C PRO A 192 10.49 -2.30 0.32
N TYR A 193 11.01 -2.06 1.52
CA TYR A 193 10.53 -2.74 2.72
C TYR A 193 9.05 -2.50 2.97
N PHE A 194 8.52 -1.36 2.54
CA PHE A 194 7.09 -1.09 2.60
C PHE A 194 6.29 -2.12 1.78
N LEU A 195 6.77 -2.47 0.58
CA LEU A 195 6.12 -3.48 -0.27
C LEU A 195 6.17 -4.87 0.36
N HIS A 196 7.27 -5.20 1.05
CA HIS A 196 7.38 -6.46 1.79
C HIS A 196 6.45 -6.51 3.02
N GLY A 197 6.06 -5.38 3.56
CA GLY A 197 4.99 -5.31 4.56
C GLY A 197 3.61 -5.51 3.91
N THR A 198 3.30 -4.77 2.85
CA THR A 198 1.99 -4.86 2.19
C THR A 198 1.73 -6.20 1.51
N LYS A 199 2.76 -6.96 1.11
CA LYS A 199 2.59 -8.32 0.56
C LYS A 199 1.92 -9.29 1.55
N THR A 200 2.02 -9.04 2.87
CA THR A 200 1.38 -9.86 3.89
C THR A 200 -0.14 -9.90 3.77
N TYR A 201 -0.76 -8.90 3.12
CA TYR A 201 -2.17 -8.92 2.74
C TYR A 201 -2.57 -10.21 2.02
N VAL A 202 -1.78 -10.64 1.03
CA VAL A 202 -2.05 -11.85 0.25
C VAL A 202 -1.69 -13.12 1.03
N TYR A 203 -0.64 -13.10 1.84
CA TYR A 203 -0.30 -14.24 2.70
C TYR A 203 -1.39 -14.51 3.74
N GLU A 204 -2.02 -13.46 4.27
CA GLU A 204 -3.19 -13.62 5.13
C GLU A 204 -4.39 -14.21 4.38
N LEU A 205 -4.66 -13.77 3.15
CA LEU A 205 -5.71 -14.36 2.32
C LEU A 205 -5.44 -15.85 2.05
N TRP A 206 -4.18 -16.20 1.75
CA TRP A 206 -3.77 -17.58 1.56
C TRP A 206 -4.01 -18.43 2.82
N GLU A 207 -3.70 -17.90 4.00
CA GLU A 207 -3.99 -18.57 5.28
C GLU A 207 -5.50 -18.66 5.54
N ASP A 208 -6.25 -17.55 5.42
CA ASP A 208 -7.69 -17.48 5.70
C ASP A 208 -8.50 -18.41 4.77
N LEU A 209 -8.03 -18.64 3.54
CA LEU A 209 -8.66 -19.49 2.54
C LEU A 209 -8.08 -20.93 2.49
N GLY A 210 -7.34 -21.34 3.52
CA GLY A 210 -6.85 -22.70 3.66
C GLY A 210 -5.85 -23.12 2.58
N GLY A 211 -4.91 -22.26 2.22
CA GLY A 211 -3.84 -22.53 1.25
C GLY A 211 -4.22 -22.19 -0.20
N ARG A 212 -5.30 -21.46 -0.41
CA ARG A 212 -5.77 -21.03 -1.73
C ARG A 212 -5.83 -19.50 -1.81
N LEU A 213 -5.92 -18.98 -3.02
CA LEU A 213 -6.22 -17.58 -3.27
C LEU A 213 -7.52 -17.44 -4.06
N PRO A 214 -8.17 -16.26 -4.02
CA PRO A 214 -9.32 -15.99 -4.88
C PRO A 214 -8.87 -15.94 -6.35
N ASP A 215 -9.83 -16.01 -7.27
CA ASP A 215 -9.54 -15.88 -8.72
C ASP A 215 -9.07 -14.47 -9.08
N THR A 216 -9.52 -13.48 -8.32
CA THR A 216 -9.27 -12.07 -8.58
C THR A 216 -9.01 -11.29 -7.29
N LEU A 217 -7.99 -10.44 -7.33
CA LEU A 217 -7.74 -9.39 -6.33
C LEU A 217 -8.00 -8.03 -6.98
N ALA A 218 -9.04 -7.32 -6.53
CA ALA A 218 -9.28 -5.94 -6.97
C ALA A 218 -8.70 -4.97 -5.93
N VAL A 219 -7.79 -4.09 -6.38
CA VAL A 219 -6.97 -3.25 -5.48
C VAL A 219 -7.03 -1.79 -5.93
N PRO A 220 -7.26 -0.81 -5.02
CA PRO A 220 -7.26 0.60 -5.38
C PRO A 220 -5.82 1.07 -5.61
N VAL A 221 -5.59 1.83 -6.69
CA VAL A 221 -4.23 2.16 -7.15
C VAL A 221 -4.01 3.65 -7.32
N GLY A 222 -3.21 4.22 -6.40
CA GLY A 222 -2.51 5.47 -6.59
C GLY A 222 -1.02 5.22 -6.81
N ASN A 223 -0.19 5.24 -5.74
CA ASN A 223 1.21 4.84 -5.81
C ASN A 223 1.43 3.33 -5.99
N GLY A 224 0.39 2.51 -5.95
CA GLY A 224 0.43 1.09 -6.24
C GLY A 224 1.05 0.20 -5.16
N THR A 225 1.29 0.69 -3.96
CA THR A 225 2.04 -0.06 -2.93
C THR A 225 1.33 -1.34 -2.47
N LEU A 226 0.00 -1.34 -2.39
CA LEU A 226 -0.76 -2.56 -2.05
C LEU A 226 -0.79 -3.54 -3.24
N LEU A 227 -1.00 -3.04 -4.46
CA LEU A 227 -1.03 -3.86 -5.67
C LEU A 227 0.33 -4.51 -5.94
N LEU A 228 1.43 -3.76 -5.82
CA LEU A 228 2.79 -4.31 -5.99
C LEU A 228 3.14 -5.30 -4.87
N GLY A 229 2.71 -5.07 -3.64
CA GLY A 229 2.80 -6.06 -2.57
C GLY A 229 2.03 -7.33 -2.90
N ALA A 230 0.81 -7.21 -3.44
CA ALA A 230 0.01 -8.36 -3.88
C ALA A 230 0.67 -9.12 -5.03
N ALA A 231 1.21 -8.40 -6.03
CA ALA A 231 1.95 -9.00 -7.14
C ALA A 231 3.18 -9.78 -6.65
N LEU A 232 3.95 -9.19 -5.72
CA LEU A 232 5.11 -9.82 -5.11
C LEU A 232 4.71 -11.11 -4.36
N ALA A 233 3.72 -11.04 -3.50
CA ALA A 233 3.25 -12.19 -2.72
C ALA A 233 2.74 -13.33 -3.61
N THR A 234 1.94 -13.02 -4.63
CA THR A 234 1.42 -14.05 -5.56
C THR A 234 2.52 -14.71 -6.36
N ALA A 235 3.56 -13.96 -6.75
CA ALA A 235 4.74 -14.52 -7.41
C ALA A 235 5.56 -15.41 -6.46
N GLU A 236 5.79 -14.98 -5.22
CA GLU A 236 6.49 -15.75 -4.19
C GLU A 236 5.75 -17.04 -3.83
N LEU A 237 4.44 -16.98 -3.55
CA LEU A 237 3.62 -18.16 -3.24
C LEU A 237 3.64 -19.19 -4.39
N HIS A 238 3.57 -18.73 -5.64
CA HIS A 238 3.65 -19.59 -6.81
C HIS A 238 5.05 -20.20 -6.96
N ALA A 239 6.11 -19.41 -6.80
CA ALA A 239 7.50 -19.89 -6.87
C ALA A 239 7.84 -20.89 -5.76
N LEU A 240 7.24 -20.75 -4.58
CA LEU A 240 7.36 -21.71 -3.46
C LEU A 240 6.47 -22.95 -3.65
N GLY A 241 5.67 -23.03 -4.70
CA GLY A 241 4.74 -24.15 -4.94
C GLY A 241 3.54 -24.21 -3.98
N LEU A 242 3.26 -23.11 -3.28
CA LEU A 242 2.18 -23.01 -2.30
C LEU A 242 0.80 -22.72 -2.94
N ILE A 243 0.78 -22.25 -4.18
CA ILE A 243 -0.41 -22.07 -5.01
C ILE A 243 -0.15 -22.58 -6.43
N ALA A 244 -1.17 -23.14 -7.07
CA ALA A 244 -1.07 -23.69 -8.43
C ALA A 244 -1.15 -22.60 -9.51
N SER A 245 -1.89 -21.52 -9.25
CA SER A 245 -2.08 -20.40 -10.19
C SER A 245 -2.15 -19.10 -9.44
N ARG A 246 -1.72 -18.01 -10.11
CA ARG A 246 -1.81 -16.65 -9.56
C ARG A 246 -3.16 -16.02 -9.88
N PRO A 247 -3.76 -15.28 -8.93
CA PRO A 247 -4.97 -14.50 -9.19
C PRO A 247 -4.73 -13.39 -10.22
N ARG A 248 -5.80 -12.98 -10.88
CA ARG A 248 -5.79 -11.75 -11.69
C ARG A 248 -5.77 -10.53 -10.78
N LEU A 249 -4.97 -9.53 -11.13
CA LEU A 249 -4.93 -8.26 -10.43
C LEU A 249 -5.77 -7.22 -11.17
N ILE A 250 -6.87 -6.80 -10.59
CA ILE A 250 -7.66 -5.68 -11.10
C ILE A 250 -7.26 -4.42 -10.34
N ALA A 251 -6.71 -3.47 -11.07
CA ALA A 251 -6.33 -2.18 -10.54
C ALA A 251 -7.48 -1.18 -10.69
N VAL A 252 -7.90 -0.53 -9.60
CA VAL A 252 -9.01 0.42 -9.62
C VAL A 252 -8.49 1.83 -9.39
N GLN A 253 -8.87 2.76 -10.27
CA GLN A 253 -8.59 4.19 -10.15
C GLN A 253 -9.90 4.99 -10.15
N ALA A 254 -9.88 6.20 -9.56
CA ALA A 254 -10.95 7.16 -9.78
C ALA A 254 -10.84 7.73 -11.21
N GLU A 255 -11.95 7.83 -11.93
CA GLU A 255 -11.97 8.34 -13.31
C GLU A 255 -11.33 9.73 -13.42
N ALA A 256 -11.55 10.57 -12.44
CA ALA A 256 -10.97 11.92 -12.35
C ALA A 256 -9.43 11.93 -12.33
N VAL A 257 -8.76 10.83 -11.89
CA VAL A 257 -7.31 10.69 -11.84
C VAL A 257 -6.92 9.24 -12.19
N ALA A 258 -6.94 8.90 -13.48
CA ALA A 258 -6.73 7.54 -13.96
C ALA A 258 -5.55 7.39 -14.96
N PRO A 259 -4.33 7.91 -14.64
CA PRO A 259 -3.22 7.92 -15.58
C PRO A 259 -2.73 6.52 -15.94
N LEU A 260 -2.79 5.58 -15.01
CA LEU A 260 -2.37 4.19 -15.24
C LEU A 260 -3.39 3.43 -16.09
N ALA A 261 -4.70 3.64 -15.86
CA ALA A 261 -5.75 3.04 -16.69
C ALA A 261 -5.62 3.54 -18.13
N ALA A 262 -5.44 4.84 -18.36
CA ALA A 262 -5.22 5.42 -19.68
C ALA A 262 -4.00 4.80 -20.38
N ALA A 263 -2.87 4.68 -19.69
CA ALA A 263 -1.66 4.07 -20.23
C ALA A 263 -1.85 2.58 -20.55
N PHE A 264 -2.51 1.85 -19.65
CA PHE A 264 -2.78 0.41 -19.83
C PHE A 264 -3.63 0.15 -21.08
N HIS A 265 -4.75 0.87 -21.23
CA HIS A 265 -5.68 0.70 -22.36
C HIS A 265 -5.10 1.19 -23.69
N ALA A 266 -4.15 2.14 -23.63
CA ALA A 266 -3.37 2.54 -24.80
C ALA A 266 -2.23 1.56 -25.16
N GLY A 267 -2.03 0.49 -24.40
CA GLY A 267 -0.92 -0.46 -24.61
C GLY A 267 0.46 0.08 -24.22
N ALA A 268 0.54 1.23 -23.52
CA ALA A 268 1.80 1.86 -23.16
C ALA A 268 2.44 1.20 -21.94
N ASP A 269 3.79 1.13 -21.91
CA ASP A 269 4.55 0.57 -20.77
C ASP A 269 4.88 1.59 -19.70
N ASP A 270 4.57 2.87 -19.92
CA ASP A 270 4.74 3.98 -18.98
C ASP A 270 3.60 4.98 -19.13
N LEU A 271 3.54 5.97 -18.24
CA LEU A 271 2.52 7.01 -18.27
C LEU A 271 2.51 7.78 -19.60
N LEU A 272 1.32 8.10 -20.06
CA LEU A 272 1.15 8.99 -21.20
C LEU A 272 1.46 10.45 -20.83
N PRO A 273 2.01 11.25 -21.75
CA PRO A 273 2.15 12.69 -21.54
C PRO A 273 0.79 13.37 -21.33
N GLY A 274 0.76 14.40 -20.44
CA GLY A 274 -0.43 15.25 -20.30
C GLY A 274 -1.63 14.60 -19.60
N ALA A 275 -1.42 13.54 -18.82
CA ALA A 275 -2.51 12.94 -18.05
C ALA A 275 -3.24 14.00 -17.21
N ALA A 276 -4.54 14.13 -17.43
CA ALA A 276 -5.40 15.04 -16.67
C ALA A 276 -5.55 14.55 -15.23
N ALA A 277 -5.65 15.49 -14.31
CA ALA A 277 -5.99 15.23 -12.91
C ALA A 277 -7.02 16.25 -12.45
N ALA A 278 -8.12 15.77 -11.93
CA ALA A 278 -9.17 16.58 -11.32
C ALA A 278 -9.36 16.17 -9.86
N PRO A 279 -9.99 16.99 -9.03
CA PRO A 279 -10.34 16.60 -7.67
C PRO A 279 -11.18 15.33 -7.64
N THR A 280 -10.89 14.45 -6.68
CA THR A 280 -11.63 13.20 -6.46
C THR A 280 -11.87 12.97 -4.98
N LEU A 281 -12.99 12.34 -4.64
CA LEU A 281 -13.29 11.84 -3.30
C LEU A 281 -12.29 10.80 -2.83
N ALA A 282 -11.75 10.01 -3.76
CA ALA A 282 -10.76 8.97 -3.47
C ALA A 282 -9.34 9.55 -3.34
N GLU A 283 -9.13 10.53 -2.43
CA GLU A 283 -7.87 11.26 -2.26
C GLU A 283 -6.64 10.36 -2.12
N GLY A 284 -6.76 9.18 -1.49
CA GLY A 284 -5.64 8.26 -1.26
C GLY A 284 -5.09 7.63 -2.54
N ILE A 285 -5.84 7.68 -3.65
CA ILE A 285 -5.42 7.21 -4.98
C ILE A 285 -5.34 8.34 -6.00
N ALA A 286 -5.51 9.60 -5.60
CA ALA A 286 -5.38 10.78 -6.45
C ALA A 286 -3.90 11.08 -6.76
N ILE A 287 -3.25 10.19 -7.49
CA ILE A 287 -1.82 10.28 -7.82
C ILE A 287 -1.62 10.36 -9.33
N PRO A 288 -1.35 11.56 -9.87
CA PRO A 288 -1.23 11.75 -11.32
C PRO A 288 0.08 11.18 -11.90
N ARG A 289 1.13 11.02 -11.09
CA ARG A 289 2.45 10.54 -11.53
C ARG A 289 3.06 9.54 -10.55
N PRO A 290 2.55 8.31 -10.48
CA PRO A 290 3.12 7.29 -9.59
C PRO A 290 4.54 6.91 -10.05
N PRO A 291 5.56 6.98 -9.18
CA PRO A 291 6.95 6.69 -9.56
C PRO A 291 7.21 5.24 -10.02
N ARG A 292 6.31 4.33 -9.66
CA ARG A 292 6.38 2.90 -10.01
C ARG A 292 5.42 2.50 -11.15
N ALA A 293 5.04 3.46 -12.01
CA ALA A 293 4.04 3.24 -13.07
C ALA A 293 4.34 2.01 -13.93
N ARG A 294 5.58 1.88 -14.42
CA ARG A 294 6.00 0.72 -15.23
C ARG A 294 5.81 -0.61 -14.51
N GLN A 295 6.18 -0.67 -13.24
CA GLN A 295 6.04 -1.89 -12.43
C GLN A 295 4.56 -2.24 -12.21
N ILE A 296 3.71 -1.24 -11.97
CA ILE A 296 2.26 -1.43 -11.79
C ILE A 296 1.64 -1.95 -13.08
N LEU A 297 1.92 -1.33 -14.23
CA LEU A 297 1.42 -1.74 -15.53
C LEU A 297 1.86 -3.18 -15.86
N ALA A 298 3.14 -3.49 -15.66
CA ALA A 298 3.68 -4.82 -15.89
C ALA A 298 3.05 -5.88 -14.97
N ALA A 299 2.82 -5.56 -13.69
CA ALA A 299 2.19 -6.48 -12.72
C ALA A 299 0.76 -6.83 -13.11
N VAL A 300 -0.04 -5.82 -13.52
CA VAL A 300 -1.43 -6.04 -13.96
C VAL A 300 -1.47 -6.88 -15.23
N ARG A 301 -0.68 -6.53 -16.27
CA ARG A 301 -0.59 -7.32 -17.51
C ARG A 301 -0.12 -8.75 -17.24
N GLY A 302 0.95 -8.91 -16.47
CA GLY A 302 1.53 -10.22 -16.16
C GLY A 302 0.61 -11.14 -15.35
N SER A 303 -0.43 -10.61 -14.71
CA SER A 303 -1.46 -11.39 -14.02
C SER A 303 -2.66 -11.73 -14.92
N GLY A 304 -2.71 -11.26 -16.16
CA GLY A 304 -3.91 -11.32 -17.02
C GLY A 304 -5.06 -10.45 -16.49
N GLY A 305 -4.74 -9.44 -15.69
CA GLY A 305 -5.69 -8.49 -15.12
C GLY A 305 -5.96 -7.28 -16.01
N THR A 306 -6.65 -6.29 -15.45
CA THR A 306 -7.01 -5.05 -16.14
C THR A 306 -7.10 -3.87 -15.19
N PHE A 307 -7.32 -2.68 -15.75
CA PHE A 307 -7.67 -1.48 -14.99
C PHE A 307 -9.15 -1.19 -15.14
N LEU A 308 -9.79 -0.82 -14.04
CA LEU A 308 -11.15 -0.29 -14.00
C LEU A 308 -11.10 1.14 -13.42
N THR A 309 -12.01 1.98 -13.88
CA THR A 309 -12.22 3.30 -13.33
C THR A 309 -13.60 3.40 -12.71
N VAL A 310 -13.73 4.22 -11.67
CA VAL A 310 -14.98 4.50 -10.98
C VAL A 310 -15.22 6.00 -10.92
N THR A 311 -16.46 6.40 -11.15
CA THR A 311 -16.91 7.79 -11.06
C THR A 311 -17.08 8.24 -9.61
N GLU A 312 -17.18 9.56 -9.39
CA GLU A 312 -17.43 10.12 -8.07
C GLU A 312 -18.78 9.66 -7.49
N ASP A 313 -19.80 9.50 -8.35
CA ASP A 313 -21.12 9.04 -7.92
C ASP A 313 -21.11 7.56 -7.52
N GLU A 314 -20.42 6.71 -8.28
CA GLU A 314 -20.22 5.29 -7.90
C GLU A 314 -19.48 5.16 -6.57
N ILE A 315 -18.49 6.03 -6.31
CA ILE A 315 -17.77 6.05 -5.02
C ILE A 315 -18.72 6.44 -3.87
N ARG A 316 -19.56 7.48 -4.06
CA ARG A 316 -20.56 7.89 -3.03
C ARG A 316 -21.56 6.78 -2.75
N ASP A 317 -22.09 6.18 -3.80
CA ASP A 317 -23.08 5.11 -3.69
C ASP A 317 -22.49 3.86 -3.03
N ALA A 318 -21.27 3.49 -3.39
CA ALA A 318 -20.56 2.39 -2.76
C ALA A 318 -20.26 2.64 -1.27
N GLN A 319 -19.94 3.89 -0.89
CA GLN A 319 -19.74 4.25 0.51
C GLN A 319 -21.04 4.12 1.32
N ARG A 320 -22.18 4.58 0.76
CA ARG A 320 -23.51 4.43 1.38
C ARG A 320 -23.91 2.97 1.52
N ASP A 321 -23.70 2.16 0.47
CA ASP A 321 -24.00 0.75 0.48
C ASP A 321 -23.18 -0.01 1.52
N LEU A 322 -21.87 0.20 1.60
CA LEU A 322 -21.03 -0.41 2.63
C LEU A 322 -21.42 0.05 4.05
N ALA A 323 -21.76 1.33 4.23
CA ALA A 323 -22.22 1.83 5.51
C ALA A 323 -23.54 1.18 5.94
N ALA A 324 -24.49 0.99 5.01
CA ALA A 324 -25.74 0.25 5.26
C ALA A 324 -25.51 -1.23 5.60
N ARG A 325 -24.38 -1.81 5.19
CA ARG A 325 -23.92 -3.17 5.55
C ARG A 325 -23.10 -3.21 6.83
N GLY A 326 -22.89 -2.06 7.53
CA GLY A 326 -22.15 -1.97 8.78
C GLY A 326 -20.65 -1.64 8.62
N PHE A 327 -20.17 -1.31 7.41
CA PHE A 327 -18.77 -0.97 7.17
C PHE A 327 -18.57 0.53 6.93
N TYR A 328 -18.02 1.24 7.91
CA TYR A 328 -17.73 2.66 7.79
C TYR A 328 -16.31 2.88 7.27
N VAL A 329 -16.17 3.02 5.96
CA VAL A 329 -14.90 3.02 5.20
C VAL A 329 -14.69 4.36 4.52
N GLU A 330 -13.43 4.80 4.41
CA GLU A 330 -13.05 5.99 3.65
C GLU A 330 -13.33 5.83 2.15
N THR A 331 -13.54 6.94 1.44
CA THR A 331 -13.87 6.97 0.00
C THR A 331 -12.84 6.24 -0.88
N THR A 332 -11.54 6.30 -0.55
CA THR A 332 -10.51 5.51 -1.24
C THR A 332 -10.72 4.00 -1.06
N GLY A 333 -11.11 3.58 0.14
CA GLY A 333 -11.30 2.16 0.46
C GLY A 333 -12.52 1.54 -0.20
N VAL A 334 -13.52 2.34 -0.63
CA VAL A 334 -14.73 1.83 -1.29
C VAL A 334 -14.60 1.70 -2.81
N ALA A 335 -13.55 2.28 -3.42
CA ALA A 335 -13.38 2.31 -4.87
C ALA A 335 -13.42 0.89 -5.49
N CYS A 336 -12.82 -0.10 -4.84
CA CYS A 336 -12.86 -1.47 -5.34
C CYS A 336 -14.26 -2.10 -5.25
N TRP A 337 -15.01 -1.80 -4.18
CA TRP A 337 -16.39 -2.24 -4.08
C TRP A 337 -17.27 -1.58 -5.15
N ALA A 338 -17.10 -0.28 -5.40
CA ALA A 338 -17.75 0.43 -6.50
C ALA A 338 -17.52 -0.27 -7.86
N ALA A 339 -16.28 -0.70 -8.10
CA ALA A 339 -15.91 -1.34 -9.36
C ALA A 339 -16.44 -2.78 -9.55
N VAL A 340 -16.76 -3.51 -8.46
CA VAL A 340 -17.05 -4.95 -8.56
C VAL A 340 -18.45 -5.36 -8.07
N ARG A 341 -19.18 -4.50 -7.35
CA ARG A 341 -20.48 -4.84 -6.73
C ARG A 341 -21.54 -5.30 -7.71
N ASP A 342 -21.56 -4.72 -8.91
CA ASP A 342 -22.53 -5.01 -9.96
C ASP A 342 -21.98 -6.03 -11.00
N GLY A 343 -20.96 -6.76 -10.61
CA GLY A 343 -20.19 -7.66 -11.47
C GLY A 343 -18.91 -7.02 -11.95
N LEU A 344 -17.91 -7.84 -12.29
CA LEU A 344 -16.71 -7.36 -12.95
C LEU A 344 -17.11 -6.91 -14.36
N GLY A 345 -17.05 -5.61 -14.61
CA GLY A 345 -17.51 -4.98 -15.87
C GLY A 345 -17.00 -5.62 -17.14
N GLN A 346 -17.40 -5.10 -18.31
CA GLN A 346 -17.04 -5.63 -19.63
C GLN A 346 -15.52 -5.89 -19.74
N GLY A 347 -15.15 -7.12 -20.10
CA GLY A 347 -13.74 -7.56 -20.26
C GLY A 347 -13.23 -8.52 -19.19
N VAL A 348 -14.04 -8.90 -18.20
CA VAL A 348 -13.69 -9.95 -17.23
C VAL A 348 -14.60 -11.16 -17.44
N ASP A 349 -14.19 -12.04 -18.35
CA ASP A 349 -15.01 -13.14 -18.89
C ASP A 349 -15.31 -14.30 -17.91
N ARG A 350 -14.92 -14.24 -16.64
CA ARG A 350 -15.17 -15.33 -15.68
C ARG A 350 -15.66 -14.82 -14.33
N PRO A 351 -16.89 -15.20 -13.94
CA PRO A 351 -17.33 -15.06 -12.55
C PRO A 351 -16.51 -16.04 -11.69
N GLY A 352 -15.59 -15.51 -10.93
CA GLY A 352 -14.80 -16.22 -9.93
C GLY A 352 -14.88 -15.49 -8.61
N SER A 353 -14.26 -16.04 -7.58
CA SER A 353 -14.15 -15.38 -6.29
C SER A 353 -13.29 -14.11 -6.38
N VAL A 354 -13.78 -13.02 -5.80
CA VAL A 354 -13.12 -11.72 -5.78
C VAL A 354 -12.85 -11.30 -4.34
N VAL A 355 -11.67 -10.77 -4.06
CA VAL A 355 -11.39 -10.11 -2.80
C VAL A 355 -11.06 -8.64 -3.04
N VAL A 356 -11.70 -7.78 -2.23
CA VAL A 356 -11.46 -6.33 -2.18
C VAL A 356 -10.89 -5.92 -0.82
N PRO A 357 -9.90 -5.01 -0.73
CA PRO A 357 -9.47 -4.46 0.55
C PRO A 357 -10.36 -3.28 0.95
N LEU A 358 -10.85 -3.26 2.17
CA LEU A 358 -11.37 -2.06 2.80
C LEU A 358 -10.20 -1.33 3.48
N CYS A 359 -9.55 -0.45 2.73
CA CYS A 359 -8.21 0.05 2.99
C CYS A 359 -8.06 0.95 4.21
N GLY A 360 -9.08 1.74 4.56
CA GLY A 360 -9.03 2.69 5.66
C GLY A 360 -10.40 3.03 6.21
N ALA A 361 -10.45 3.37 7.50
CA ALA A 361 -11.69 3.71 8.18
C ALA A 361 -12.21 5.11 7.81
N GLY A 362 -13.53 5.26 7.74
CA GLY A 362 -14.21 6.51 7.43
C GLY A 362 -14.09 7.60 8.50
N LEU A 363 -13.57 7.28 9.68
CA LEU A 363 -13.45 8.22 10.80
C LEU A 363 -12.61 9.46 10.48
N LYS A 364 -11.63 9.34 9.59
CA LYS A 364 -10.74 10.45 9.22
C LYS A 364 -11.34 11.38 8.16
N THR A 365 -12.19 10.84 7.28
CA THR A 365 -12.70 11.57 6.11
C THR A 365 -14.19 11.91 6.23
N GLY A 366 -14.96 11.09 6.91
CA GLY A 366 -16.41 11.20 6.99
C GLY A 366 -17.12 10.55 5.78
N MET A 367 -18.44 10.74 5.72
CA MET A 367 -19.25 10.39 4.55
C MET A 367 -19.05 11.46 3.46
N ALA A 368 -18.99 11.02 2.20
CA ALA A 368 -19.05 11.92 1.07
C ALA A 368 -20.45 12.54 0.96
N GLY A 369 -20.51 13.86 0.93
CA GLY A 369 -21.75 14.63 0.79
C GLY A 369 -22.39 14.46 -0.59
#